data_9e4453c5f6a5127a72f3db32f21b5da4
#
_entry.id   9e4453c5f6a5127a72f3db32f21b5da4
#
_cell.length_a   1.000
_cell.length_b   1.000
_cell.length_c   1.000
_cell.angle_alpha   90.00
_cell.angle_beta   90.00
_cell.angle_gamma   90.00
#
_symmetry.space_group_name_H-M   'P 1'
#
loop_
_entity.id
_entity.type
_entity.pdbx_description
1 polymer ?
#
loop_
_entity_poly.entity_id
_entity_poly.type
_entity_poly.pdbx_seq_one_letter_code
_entity_poly.pdbx_strand_id
1 'polypeptide(L)'
;MLENIGALFDCQFYCSKAKKVQLIAFAQIGLQERNPGGIGNCTLLVNGFNEHGYDEKIVEPLKKFMERIGYQGFAEVDLKYDSRDGKYKVLEINPRQARCSYYLAAGGHNLIQYLVDDLIYNKEKECTLMKNEVALSFVPKSVVKKYVTSEPLRNEALKLAKEGKMVNPLKYKADRSIKRKLYLVMKDINYKRKYKKLKW
;
A
#
# COMPACT_ATOMS: atom_id res chain seq x y z
N MET A 1 -11.66 14.32 -14.35
CA MET A 1 -10.76 15.20 -13.57
C MET A 1 -10.08 14.33 -12.55
N LEU A 2 -8.78 14.03 -12.74
CA LEU A 2 -7.99 13.22 -11.79
C LEU A 2 -7.69 14.08 -10.57
N GLU A 3 -8.61 14.05 -9.63
CA GLU A 3 -8.44 14.72 -8.36
C GLU A 3 -7.29 14.06 -7.59
N ASN A 4 -6.61 14.89 -6.87
CA ASN A 4 -5.48 14.73 -5.97
C ASN A 4 -5.16 13.27 -5.58
N ILE A 5 -4.07 12.72 -6.13
CA ILE A 5 -3.58 11.36 -5.83
C ILE A 5 -3.37 11.17 -4.31
N GLY A 6 -3.03 12.23 -3.59
CA GLY A 6 -2.89 12.21 -2.13
C GLY A 6 -4.16 11.85 -1.35
N ALA A 7 -5.33 11.89 -2.00
CA ALA A 7 -6.59 11.51 -1.38
C ALA A 7 -6.97 10.02 -1.56
N LEU A 8 -6.12 9.22 -2.17
CA LEU A 8 -6.35 7.78 -2.38
C LEU A 8 -5.68 6.95 -1.29
N PHE A 9 -6.35 5.86 -0.92
CA PHE A 9 -5.91 4.96 0.13
C PHE A 9 -6.08 3.51 -0.30
N ASP A 10 -5.18 2.68 0.22
CA ASP A 10 -5.17 1.22 0.11
C ASP A 10 -5.43 0.64 1.50
N CYS A 11 -6.46 -0.19 1.63
CA CYS A 11 -6.76 -0.88 2.87
C CYS A 11 -6.71 -2.39 2.63
N GLN A 12 -5.78 -3.09 3.26
CA GLN A 12 -5.60 -4.52 3.06
C GLN A 12 -6.00 -5.32 4.27
N PHE A 13 -6.55 -6.51 4.01
CA PHE A 13 -7.09 -7.43 4.99
C PHE A 13 -6.53 -8.83 4.84
N TYR A 14 -6.40 -9.52 5.96
CA TYR A 14 -6.46 -10.97 6.03
C TYR A 14 -7.64 -11.39 6.90
N CYS A 15 -8.54 -12.19 6.34
CA CYS A 15 -9.70 -12.76 7.00
C CYS A 15 -9.49 -14.26 7.14
N SER A 16 -9.60 -14.79 8.36
CA SER A 16 -9.40 -16.21 8.65
C SER A 16 -10.53 -17.09 8.12
N LYS A 17 -10.29 -18.41 8.11
CA LYS A 17 -11.33 -19.41 7.83
C LYS A 17 -12.51 -19.35 8.80
N ALA A 18 -12.31 -18.82 10.01
CA ALA A 18 -13.37 -18.54 10.98
C ALA A 18 -14.16 -17.26 10.66
N LYS A 19 -13.91 -16.63 9.49
CA LYS A 19 -14.57 -15.40 9.01
C LYS A 19 -14.32 -14.20 9.93
N LYS A 20 -13.16 -14.18 10.58
CA LYS A 20 -12.71 -13.09 11.44
C LYS A 20 -11.56 -12.36 10.78
N VAL A 21 -11.58 -11.04 10.85
CA VAL A 21 -10.47 -10.21 10.40
C VAL A 21 -9.32 -10.33 11.40
N GLN A 22 -8.13 -10.76 10.95
CA GLN A 22 -6.94 -10.91 11.78
C GLN A 22 -5.87 -9.85 11.50
N LEU A 23 -5.89 -9.24 10.31
CA LEU A 23 -4.95 -8.18 9.94
C LEU A 23 -5.66 -7.10 9.14
N ILE A 24 -5.38 -5.86 9.47
CA ILE A 24 -5.77 -4.69 8.69
C ILE A 24 -4.54 -3.81 8.53
N ALA A 25 -4.33 -3.30 7.32
CA ALA A 25 -3.37 -2.23 7.06
C ALA A 25 -4.05 -1.13 6.25
N PHE A 26 -3.76 0.12 6.58
CA PHE A 26 -4.36 1.29 5.95
C PHE A 26 -3.28 2.28 5.56
N ALA A 27 -3.05 2.43 4.24
CA ALA A 27 -1.94 3.19 3.70
C ALA A 27 -2.42 4.28 2.73
N GLN A 28 -1.78 5.45 2.78
CA GLN A 28 -2.05 6.53 1.84
C GLN A 28 -1.22 6.34 0.57
N ILE A 29 -1.87 6.44 -0.60
CA ILE A 29 -1.22 6.34 -1.92
C ILE A 29 -0.67 7.71 -2.30
N GLY A 30 0.63 7.79 -2.55
CA GLY A 30 1.32 9.00 -2.96
C GLY A 30 1.52 9.13 -4.47
N LEU A 31 1.71 8.01 -5.16
CA LEU A 31 1.91 7.96 -6.61
C LEU A 31 1.30 6.70 -7.21
N GLN A 32 0.78 6.85 -8.43
CA GLN A 32 0.30 5.75 -9.25
C GLN A 32 1.08 5.66 -10.57
N GLU A 33 0.97 4.53 -11.29
CA GLU A 33 1.55 4.37 -12.62
C GLU A 33 1.00 5.43 -13.59
N ARG A 34 1.92 6.04 -14.33
CA ARG A 34 1.60 7.03 -15.36
C ARG A 34 1.70 6.43 -16.76
N ASN A 35 0.95 5.37 -17.02
CA ASN A 35 0.78 4.85 -18.38
C ASN A 35 -0.64 4.30 -18.54
N PRO A 36 -1.21 4.32 -19.76
CA PRO A 36 -2.61 3.92 -19.96
C PRO A 36 -2.95 2.50 -19.48
N GLY A 37 -2.00 1.56 -19.61
CA GLY A 37 -2.19 0.17 -19.19
C GLY A 37 -1.90 -0.09 -17.69
N GLY A 38 -1.58 0.93 -16.93
CA GLY A 38 -1.21 0.81 -15.51
C GLY A 38 -1.93 1.79 -14.59
N ILE A 39 -2.88 2.55 -15.11
CA ILE A 39 -3.69 3.49 -14.32
C ILE A 39 -4.33 2.72 -13.14
N GLY A 40 -4.27 3.30 -11.94
CA GLY A 40 -4.73 2.67 -10.71
C GLY A 40 -3.65 1.90 -9.95
N ASN A 41 -2.60 1.42 -10.62
CA ASN A 41 -1.51 0.72 -9.92
C ASN A 41 -0.69 1.66 -9.04
N CYS A 42 -0.68 1.42 -7.75
CA CYS A 42 0.17 2.14 -6.79
C CYS A 42 1.66 2.00 -7.12
N THR A 43 2.42 3.11 -7.07
CA THR A 43 3.88 3.13 -7.20
C THR A 43 4.59 3.72 -5.99
N LEU A 44 3.88 4.45 -5.15
CA LEU A 44 4.28 4.88 -3.82
C LEU A 44 3.06 4.83 -2.91
N LEU A 45 3.21 4.19 -1.76
CA LEU A 45 2.29 4.33 -0.63
C LEU A 45 3.06 4.45 0.68
N VAL A 46 2.40 5.00 1.70
CA VAL A 46 2.93 5.15 3.06
C VAL A 46 1.89 4.64 4.05
N ASN A 47 2.29 3.65 4.85
CA ASN A 47 1.51 3.14 5.97
C ASN A 47 1.96 3.80 7.29
N GLY A 48 1.06 3.91 8.24
CA GLY A 48 1.31 4.56 9.53
C GLY A 48 1.24 6.09 9.48
N PHE A 49 0.94 6.65 8.33
CA PHE A 49 0.76 8.08 8.10
C PHE A 49 -0.54 8.34 7.33
N ASN A 50 -1.28 9.34 7.76
CA ASN A 50 -2.46 9.84 7.05
C ASN A 50 -2.56 11.35 7.26
N GLU A 51 -2.51 12.13 6.18
CA GLU A 51 -2.62 13.60 6.22
C GLU A 51 -4.00 14.10 6.67
N HIS A 52 -5.02 13.26 6.64
CA HIS A 52 -6.37 13.57 7.09
C HIS A 52 -6.69 13.09 8.51
N GLY A 53 -5.63 12.66 9.25
CA GLY A 53 -5.77 12.00 10.54
C GLY A 53 -6.09 10.51 10.41
N TYR A 54 -5.58 9.73 11.36
CA TYR A 54 -5.84 8.30 11.39
C TYR A 54 -7.26 8.07 11.89
N ASP A 55 -8.15 7.76 10.99
CA ASP A 55 -9.56 7.62 11.32
C ASP A 55 -9.92 6.14 11.52
N GLU A 56 -9.96 5.70 12.78
CA GLU A 56 -10.51 4.38 13.15
C GLU A 56 -11.97 4.22 12.68
N LYS A 57 -12.65 5.36 12.42
CA LYS A 57 -14.02 5.36 11.92
C LYS A 57 -14.20 4.73 10.54
N ILE A 58 -13.14 4.63 9.72
CA ILE A 58 -13.24 3.90 8.44
C ILE A 58 -12.83 2.43 8.59
N VAL A 59 -11.87 2.14 9.44
CA VAL A 59 -11.34 0.79 9.61
C VAL A 59 -12.38 -0.13 10.25
N GLU A 60 -13.06 0.31 11.30
CA GLU A 60 -14.09 -0.48 11.98
C GLU A 60 -15.31 -0.84 11.10
N PRO A 61 -15.91 0.08 10.33
CA PRO A 61 -16.94 -0.28 9.38
C PRO A 61 -16.50 -1.29 8.31
N LEU A 62 -15.30 -1.15 7.78
CA LEU A 62 -14.74 -2.10 6.80
C LEU A 62 -14.51 -3.48 7.42
N LYS A 63 -13.95 -3.55 8.62
CA LYS A 63 -13.80 -4.80 9.38
C LYS A 63 -15.16 -5.50 9.57
N LYS A 64 -16.13 -4.77 10.10
CA LYS A 64 -17.50 -5.29 10.31
C LYS A 64 -18.13 -5.77 9.00
N PHE A 65 -17.93 -5.03 7.90
CA PHE A 65 -18.41 -5.44 6.60
C PHE A 65 -17.79 -6.76 6.15
N MET A 66 -16.46 -6.91 6.21
CA MET A 66 -15.75 -8.14 5.81
C MET A 66 -16.19 -9.34 6.65
N GLU A 67 -16.35 -9.18 7.96
CA GLU A 67 -16.84 -10.22 8.86
C GLU A 67 -18.31 -10.58 8.59
N ARG A 68 -19.16 -9.59 8.32
CA ARG A 68 -20.60 -9.79 8.06
C ARG A 68 -20.86 -10.55 6.76
N ILE A 69 -20.07 -10.30 5.71
CA ILE A 69 -20.18 -11.06 4.44
C ILE A 69 -19.52 -12.44 4.54
N GLY A 70 -18.85 -12.74 5.67
CA GLY A 70 -18.16 -14.01 5.89
C GLY A 70 -16.96 -14.21 4.99
N TYR A 71 -16.25 -13.13 4.61
CA TYR A 71 -15.10 -13.20 3.72
C TYR A 71 -13.96 -14.03 4.33
N GLN A 72 -13.20 -14.72 3.49
CA GLN A 72 -12.03 -15.51 3.86
C GLN A 72 -10.88 -15.24 2.89
N GLY A 73 -9.66 -15.11 3.41
CA GLY A 73 -8.46 -14.89 2.63
C GLY A 73 -8.03 -13.42 2.58
N PHE A 74 -7.28 -13.07 1.54
CA PHE A 74 -6.76 -11.72 1.33
C PHE A 74 -7.76 -10.83 0.60
N ALA A 75 -7.89 -9.59 1.04
CA ALA A 75 -8.65 -8.56 0.33
C ALA A 75 -7.90 -7.22 0.32
N GLU A 76 -8.16 -6.45 -0.72
CA GLU A 76 -7.74 -5.06 -0.86
C GLU A 76 -8.98 -4.20 -1.11
N VAL A 77 -9.07 -3.09 -0.42
CA VAL A 77 -10.14 -2.12 -0.58
C VAL A 77 -9.51 -0.79 -0.97
N ASP A 78 -9.82 -0.33 -2.18
CA ASP A 78 -9.41 0.99 -2.64
C ASP A 78 -10.40 2.03 -2.14
N LEU A 79 -9.87 3.08 -1.52
CA LEU A 79 -10.66 4.16 -0.96
C LEU A 79 -10.19 5.53 -1.45
N LYS A 80 -11.11 6.47 -1.43
CA LYS A 80 -10.84 7.88 -1.66
C LYS A 80 -11.38 8.72 -0.51
N TYR A 81 -10.57 9.64 -0.02
CA TYR A 81 -11.04 10.67 0.89
C TYR A 81 -11.73 11.78 0.10
N ASP A 82 -12.96 12.09 0.45
CA ASP A 82 -13.74 13.17 -0.16
C ASP A 82 -13.68 14.40 0.76
N SER A 83 -12.90 15.40 0.38
CA SER A 83 -12.71 16.63 1.16
C SER A 83 -13.98 17.48 1.30
N ARG A 84 -15.01 17.22 0.49
CA ARG A 84 -16.29 17.98 0.52
C ARG A 84 -17.14 17.60 1.73
N ASP A 85 -17.06 16.34 2.17
CA ASP A 85 -17.84 15.85 3.31
C ASP A 85 -16.97 15.20 4.40
N GLY A 86 -15.65 15.20 4.22
CA GLY A 86 -14.69 14.64 5.18
C GLY A 86 -14.77 13.12 5.33
N LYS A 87 -15.30 12.39 4.34
CA LYS A 87 -15.54 10.95 4.44
C LYS A 87 -14.71 10.16 3.45
N TYR A 88 -14.37 8.95 3.86
CA TYR A 88 -13.81 7.96 2.95
C TYR A 88 -14.91 7.27 2.14
N LYS A 89 -14.69 7.16 0.84
CA LYS A 89 -15.57 6.45 -0.11
C LYS A 89 -14.86 5.21 -0.59
N VAL A 90 -15.52 4.07 -0.52
CA VAL A 90 -15.05 2.82 -1.13
C VAL A 90 -15.21 2.93 -2.63
N LEU A 91 -14.14 2.67 -3.38
CA LEU A 91 -14.13 2.65 -4.85
C LEU A 91 -14.34 1.23 -5.36
N GLU A 92 -13.51 0.29 -4.86
CA GLU A 92 -13.62 -1.12 -5.22
C GLU A 92 -13.12 -2.03 -4.10
N ILE A 93 -13.52 -3.29 -4.15
CA ILE A 93 -13.02 -4.35 -3.28
C ILE A 93 -12.45 -5.44 -4.16
N ASN A 94 -11.18 -5.72 -3.99
CA ASN A 94 -10.43 -6.73 -4.72
C ASN A 94 -10.25 -7.98 -3.83
N PRO A 95 -10.92 -9.11 -4.13
CA PRO A 95 -10.85 -10.33 -3.31
C PRO A 95 -9.56 -11.12 -3.59
N ARG A 96 -8.42 -10.49 -3.44
CA ARG A 96 -7.08 -11.02 -3.71
C ARG A 96 -6.01 -10.24 -2.96
N GLN A 97 -4.82 -10.82 -2.91
CA GLN A 97 -3.63 -10.10 -2.49
C GLN A 97 -3.28 -8.99 -3.47
N ALA A 98 -3.02 -7.80 -2.95
CA ALA A 98 -2.63 -6.65 -3.75
C ALA A 98 -1.19 -6.73 -4.26
N ARG A 99 -0.92 -6.06 -5.38
CA ARG A 99 0.44 -5.90 -5.90
C ARG A 99 1.37 -5.19 -4.91
N CYS A 100 0.83 -4.29 -4.11
CA CYS A 100 1.57 -3.48 -3.15
C CYS A 100 1.72 -4.13 -1.77
N SER A 101 1.16 -5.32 -1.52
CA SER A 101 1.10 -5.97 -0.19
C SER A 101 2.46 -6.17 0.50
N TYR A 102 3.58 -6.02 -0.19
CA TYR A 102 4.90 -6.19 0.41
C TYR A 102 5.18 -5.22 1.57
N TYR A 103 4.49 -4.08 1.64
CA TYR A 103 4.65 -3.16 2.77
C TYR A 103 4.20 -3.76 4.10
N LEU A 104 3.22 -4.69 4.07
CA LEU A 104 2.81 -5.40 5.28
C LEU A 104 3.95 -6.27 5.82
N ALA A 105 4.62 -7.03 4.93
CA ALA A 105 5.77 -7.85 5.33
C ALA A 105 6.92 -6.97 5.86
N ALA A 106 7.18 -5.83 5.22
CA ALA A 106 8.18 -4.86 5.66
C ALA A 106 7.83 -4.22 7.01
N GLY A 107 6.56 -4.09 7.32
CA GLY A 107 6.04 -3.62 8.62
C GLY A 107 5.92 -4.73 9.67
N GLY A 108 6.42 -5.94 9.39
CA GLY A 108 6.42 -7.05 10.36
C GLY A 108 5.23 -8.01 10.23
N HIS A 109 4.35 -7.83 9.24
CA HIS A 109 3.16 -8.66 9.04
C HIS A 109 3.24 -9.44 7.73
N ASN A 110 3.89 -10.60 7.76
CA ASN A 110 3.98 -11.48 6.59
C ASN A 110 2.61 -12.14 6.33
N LEU A 111 1.93 -11.75 5.26
CA LEU A 111 0.62 -12.28 4.87
C LEU A 111 0.62 -13.81 4.70
N ILE A 112 1.68 -14.38 4.14
CA ILE A 112 1.78 -15.84 3.96
C ILE A 112 1.84 -16.54 5.32
N GLN A 113 2.47 -15.94 6.33
CA GLN A 113 2.46 -16.48 7.68
C GLN A 113 1.06 -16.49 8.30
N TYR A 114 0.25 -15.47 8.06
CA TYR A 114 -1.16 -15.45 8.49
C TYR A 114 -1.94 -16.60 7.84
N LEU A 115 -1.76 -16.80 6.53
CA LEU A 115 -2.41 -17.88 5.78
C LEU A 115 -2.02 -19.27 6.31
N VAL A 116 -0.72 -19.50 6.51
CA VAL A 116 -0.18 -20.80 7.00
C VAL A 116 -0.62 -21.06 8.45
N ASP A 117 -0.55 -20.05 9.31
CA ASP A 117 -0.98 -20.18 10.70
C ASP A 117 -2.48 -20.52 10.80
N ASP A 118 -3.33 -19.90 9.96
CA ASP A 118 -4.76 -20.15 9.94
C ASP A 118 -5.10 -21.50 9.32
N LEU A 119 -4.65 -21.78 8.08
CA LEU A 119 -5.10 -22.94 7.31
C LEU A 119 -4.40 -24.25 7.68
N ILE A 120 -3.13 -24.18 8.06
CA ILE A 120 -2.31 -25.37 8.36
C ILE A 120 -2.25 -25.64 9.87
N TYR A 121 -1.94 -24.60 10.64
CA TYR A 121 -1.74 -24.76 12.08
C TYR A 121 -2.98 -24.47 12.93
N ASN A 122 -4.09 -24.06 12.32
CA ASN A 122 -5.36 -23.72 13.00
C ASN A 122 -5.17 -22.70 14.15
N LYS A 123 -4.24 -21.77 13.97
CA LYS A 123 -3.96 -20.72 14.95
C LYS A 123 -4.87 -19.53 14.71
N GLU A 124 -5.74 -19.26 15.65
CA GLU A 124 -6.49 -18.02 15.69
C GLU A 124 -5.60 -16.86 16.17
N LYS A 125 -5.80 -15.68 15.58
CA LYS A 125 -5.13 -14.44 15.98
C LYS A 125 -6.18 -13.36 16.19
N GLU A 126 -5.90 -12.53 17.18
CA GLU A 126 -6.68 -11.30 17.35
C GLU A 126 -6.44 -10.34 16.19
N CYS A 127 -7.43 -9.48 15.93
CA CYS A 127 -7.32 -8.48 14.89
C CYS A 127 -6.23 -7.46 15.22
N THR A 128 -5.26 -7.36 14.34
CA THR A 128 -4.18 -6.37 14.44
C THR A 128 -4.36 -5.31 13.36
N LEU A 129 -4.37 -4.05 13.77
CA LEU A 129 -4.25 -2.92 12.88
C LEU A 129 -2.78 -2.52 12.79
N MET A 130 -2.20 -2.67 11.60
CA MET A 130 -0.79 -2.34 11.37
C MET A 130 -0.57 -0.83 11.40
N LYS A 131 0.07 -0.33 12.46
CA LYS A 131 0.43 1.08 12.65
C LYS A 131 1.89 1.39 12.32
N ASN A 132 2.68 0.41 11.92
CA ASN A 132 4.10 0.57 11.63
C ASN A 132 4.31 1.51 10.44
N GLU A 133 5.19 2.49 10.62
CA GLU A 133 5.57 3.44 9.58
C GLU A 133 6.47 2.78 8.53
N VAL A 134 5.93 2.58 7.33
CA VAL A 134 6.63 1.97 6.19
C VAL A 134 6.21 2.66 4.91
N ALA A 135 7.17 2.98 4.05
CA ALA A 135 6.90 3.42 2.68
C ALA A 135 7.23 2.29 1.69
N LEU A 136 6.30 1.95 0.82
CA LEU A 136 6.57 1.11 -0.36
C LEU A 136 6.79 2.03 -1.56
N SER A 137 7.89 1.85 -2.29
CA SER A 137 8.16 2.63 -3.48
C SER A 137 8.76 1.79 -4.61
N PHE A 138 8.06 1.71 -5.74
CA PHE A 138 8.58 1.14 -6.99
C PHE A 138 9.40 2.15 -7.78
N VAL A 139 9.32 3.43 -7.43
CA VAL A 139 10.00 4.53 -8.12
C VAL A 139 11.20 5.05 -7.32
N PRO A 140 12.19 5.65 -7.98
CA PRO A 140 13.35 6.23 -7.28
C PRO A 140 12.96 7.48 -6.46
N LYS A 141 13.71 7.74 -5.37
CA LYS A 141 13.51 8.90 -4.47
C LYS A 141 13.37 10.24 -5.20
N SER A 142 14.08 10.41 -6.34
CA SER A 142 13.99 11.64 -7.14
C SER A 142 12.61 11.84 -7.79
N VAL A 143 11.89 10.75 -8.10
CA VAL A 143 10.51 10.81 -8.58
C VAL A 143 9.57 11.16 -7.43
N VAL A 144 9.75 10.52 -6.26
CA VAL A 144 8.99 10.86 -5.03
C VAL A 144 9.12 12.35 -4.72
N LYS A 145 10.35 12.87 -4.64
CA LYS A 145 10.63 14.28 -4.33
C LYS A 145 9.95 15.24 -5.31
N LYS A 146 9.88 14.88 -6.59
CA LYS A 146 9.42 15.79 -7.64
C LYS A 146 7.92 15.71 -7.92
N TYR A 147 7.30 14.54 -7.77
CA TYR A 147 5.97 14.29 -8.31
C TYR A 147 4.91 13.94 -7.27
N VAL A 148 5.26 13.72 -6.00
CA VAL A 148 4.26 13.66 -4.92
C VAL A 148 3.75 15.07 -4.66
N THR A 149 2.47 15.28 -4.88
CA THR A 149 1.82 16.60 -4.77
C THR A 149 1.57 17.00 -3.32
N SER A 150 1.12 16.07 -2.48
CA SER A 150 0.97 16.32 -1.05
C SER A 150 2.35 16.52 -0.40
N GLU A 151 2.58 17.71 0.15
CA GLU A 151 3.83 18.03 0.84
C GLU A 151 4.02 17.21 2.12
N PRO A 152 3.01 17.07 3.01
CA PRO A 152 3.14 16.24 4.20
C PRO A 152 3.50 14.78 3.87
N LEU A 153 2.79 14.16 2.91
CA LEU A 153 3.04 12.79 2.49
C LEU A 153 4.42 12.61 1.85
N ARG A 154 4.85 13.61 1.03
CA ARG A 154 6.18 13.62 0.41
C ARG A 154 7.29 13.66 1.47
N ASN A 155 7.15 14.54 2.46
CA ASN A 155 8.12 14.71 3.53
C ASN A 155 8.21 13.43 4.38
N GLU A 156 7.08 12.82 4.72
CA GLU A 156 7.05 11.55 5.45
C GLU A 156 7.69 10.41 4.65
N ALA A 157 7.36 10.24 3.37
CA ALA A 157 7.99 9.25 2.52
C ALA A 157 9.51 9.41 2.43
N LEU A 158 9.99 10.65 2.33
CA LEU A 158 11.43 10.95 2.28
C LEU A 158 12.11 10.76 3.64
N LYS A 159 11.45 11.05 4.75
CA LYS A 159 11.91 10.73 6.12
C LYS A 159 12.10 9.22 6.27
N LEU A 160 11.06 8.43 5.94
CA LEU A 160 11.14 6.97 5.97
C LEU A 160 12.24 6.41 5.06
N ALA A 161 12.50 7.08 3.92
CA ALA A 161 13.62 6.72 3.05
C ALA A 161 15.00 6.97 3.67
N LYS A 162 15.16 8.00 4.54
CA LYS A 162 16.39 8.26 5.29
C LYS A 162 16.57 7.24 6.42
N GLU A 163 15.48 6.86 7.07
CA GLU A 163 15.46 5.88 8.15
C GLU A 163 15.61 4.42 7.67
N GLY A 164 15.69 4.18 6.35
CA GLY A 164 15.76 2.82 5.80
C GLY A 164 14.44 2.05 5.80
N LYS A 165 13.33 2.72 6.12
CA LYS A 165 11.97 2.15 6.14
C LYS A 165 11.23 2.28 4.80
N MET A 166 11.87 2.78 3.75
CA MET A 166 11.33 2.75 2.38
C MET A 166 11.79 1.50 1.67
N VAL A 167 10.86 0.65 1.29
CA VAL A 167 11.12 -0.66 0.69
C VAL A 167 10.71 -0.71 -0.78
N ASN A 168 11.39 -1.56 -1.53
CA ASN A 168 11.04 -1.91 -2.90
C ASN A 168 11.16 -3.43 -3.06
N PRO A 169 10.06 -4.16 -3.32
CA PRO A 169 10.07 -5.63 -3.40
C PRO A 169 10.94 -6.17 -4.54
N LEU A 170 11.23 -5.33 -5.53
CA LEU A 170 12.11 -5.70 -6.66
C LEU A 170 13.60 -5.63 -6.29
N LYS A 171 13.96 -4.92 -5.21
CA LYS A 171 15.35 -4.74 -4.76
C LYS A 171 15.65 -5.71 -3.60
N TYR A 172 15.58 -7.01 -3.90
CA TYR A 172 15.86 -8.05 -2.92
C TYR A 172 17.36 -8.14 -2.61
N LYS A 173 17.72 -8.01 -1.31
CA LYS A 173 19.13 -7.90 -0.88
C LYS A 173 19.96 -9.15 -1.16
N ALA A 174 19.36 -10.35 -1.12
CA ALA A 174 20.06 -11.61 -1.37
C ALA A 174 20.26 -11.89 -2.87
N ASP A 175 19.61 -11.13 -3.77
CA ASP A 175 19.82 -11.28 -5.20
C ASP A 175 21.15 -10.64 -5.62
N ARG A 176 22.13 -11.47 -5.95
CA ARG A 176 23.48 -11.06 -6.35
C ARG A 176 23.65 -10.91 -7.85
N SER A 177 22.61 -11.19 -8.66
CA SER A 177 22.66 -11.15 -10.12
C SER A 177 22.99 -9.75 -10.64
N ILE A 178 24.10 -9.61 -11.37
CA ILE A 178 24.53 -8.37 -12.01
C ILE A 178 23.50 -7.95 -13.08
N LYS A 179 22.98 -8.91 -13.87
CA LYS A 179 21.93 -8.66 -14.87
C LYS A 179 20.69 -8.05 -14.23
N ARG A 180 20.28 -8.58 -13.08
CA ARG A 180 19.16 -8.04 -12.31
C ARG A 180 19.41 -6.61 -11.82
N LYS A 181 20.60 -6.34 -11.29
CA LYS A 181 20.97 -4.99 -10.83
C LYS A 181 20.93 -3.98 -11.97
N LEU A 182 21.48 -4.33 -13.14
CA LEU A 182 21.42 -3.50 -14.33
C LEU A 182 19.99 -3.23 -14.79
N TYR A 183 19.16 -4.27 -14.83
CA TYR A 183 17.72 -4.15 -15.12
C TYR A 183 17.02 -3.16 -14.18
N LEU A 184 17.29 -3.21 -12.87
CA LEU A 184 16.70 -2.32 -11.90
C LEU A 184 17.13 -0.86 -12.09
N VAL A 185 18.40 -0.62 -12.48
CA VAL A 185 18.87 0.73 -12.83
C VAL A 185 18.14 1.26 -14.08
N MET A 186 18.01 0.42 -15.11
CA MET A 186 17.25 0.79 -16.33
C MET A 186 15.77 1.07 -16.01
N LYS A 187 15.18 0.29 -15.12
CA LYS A 187 13.81 0.50 -14.64
C LYS A 187 13.66 1.84 -13.91
N ASP A 188 14.59 2.20 -13.03
CA ASP A 188 14.60 3.48 -12.33
C ASP A 188 14.71 4.67 -13.34
N ILE A 189 15.55 4.54 -14.39
CA ILE A 189 15.66 5.53 -15.46
C ILE A 189 14.34 5.62 -16.25
N ASN A 190 13.73 4.48 -16.57
CA ASN A 190 12.46 4.45 -17.28
C ASN A 190 11.33 5.13 -16.48
N TYR A 191 11.25 4.90 -15.17
CA TYR A 191 10.29 5.62 -14.32
C TYR A 191 10.51 7.14 -14.35
N LYS A 192 11.76 7.62 -14.25
CA LYS A 192 12.05 9.05 -14.40
C LYS A 192 11.56 9.62 -15.74
N ARG A 193 11.76 8.87 -16.85
CA ARG A 193 11.30 9.27 -18.18
C ARG A 193 9.77 9.28 -18.29
N LYS A 194 9.10 8.24 -17.78
CA LYS A 194 7.63 8.14 -17.76
C LYS A 194 6.99 9.32 -17.02
N TYR A 195 7.46 9.59 -15.80
CA TYR A 195 6.93 10.69 -14.99
C TYR A 195 7.22 12.08 -15.59
N LYS A 196 8.29 12.22 -16.39
CA LYS A 196 8.59 13.46 -17.12
C LYS A 196 7.68 13.66 -18.34
N LYS A 197 7.37 12.58 -19.08
CA LYS A 197 6.61 12.65 -20.34
C LYS A 197 5.10 12.80 -20.11
N LEU A 198 4.57 12.11 -19.12
CA LEU A 198 3.14 12.09 -18.84
C LEU A 198 2.84 13.17 -17.78
N LYS A 199 2.59 14.40 -18.24
CA LYS A 199 1.98 15.45 -17.43
C LYS A 199 0.51 15.12 -17.26
N TRP A 200 0.06 15.01 -16.04
CA TRP A 200 -1.36 14.98 -15.66
C TRP A 200 -1.73 16.32 -15.08
#